data_63878010c05fdbb18fb0354f2871eed6
#
_entry.id   63878010c05fdbb18fb0354f2871eed6
#
_cell.length_a   1.000
_cell.length_b   1.000
_cell.length_c   1.000
_cell.angle_alpha   90.00
_cell.angle_beta   90.00
_cell.angle_gamma   90.00
#
_symmetry.space_group_name_H-M   'P 1'
#
loop_
_entity.id
_entity.type
_entity.pdbx_description
1 polymer ?
#
loop_
_entity_poly.entity_id
_entity_poly.type
_entity_poly.pdbx_seq_one_letter_code
_entity_poly.pdbx_strand_id
1 'polypeptide(L)'
;MGTPSAIDTRAHGPRLYHVHQDHPLAVALLAELAIDHSIRYGGTAGAIHRRLRDCPAADYSAPDGDLLVLVDHGGPVAGGGFRRFDTATAEIERLWTAREHRRGGLASRVLAELEAEMVRLGYREARVTAGDRQPEARALYRAAGYAEVGSGGGRLFRFAKALGAGARHLGTTSPGAARIRGRGRRRG
;
A
#
# COMPACT_ATOMS: atom_id res chain seq x y z
N MET A 1 -21.50 -20.15 -40.43
CA MET A 1 -20.76 -20.51 -39.19
C MET A 1 -19.91 -19.31 -38.82
N GLY A 2 -20.41 -18.47 -37.89
CA GLY A 2 -19.69 -17.30 -37.42
C GLY A 2 -18.71 -17.70 -36.32
N THR A 3 -17.44 -17.38 -36.50
CA THR A 3 -16.41 -17.48 -35.45
C THR A 3 -16.74 -16.55 -34.30
N PRO A 4 -16.70 -17.00 -33.01
CA PRO A 4 -16.90 -16.11 -31.90
C PRO A 4 -15.74 -15.11 -31.83
N SER A 5 -16.12 -13.82 -31.82
CA SER A 5 -15.20 -12.70 -31.62
C SER A 5 -14.48 -12.87 -30.28
N ALA A 6 -13.15 -12.85 -30.32
CA ALA A 6 -12.33 -12.85 -29.11
C ALA A 6 -12.71 -11.62 -28.26
N ILE A 7 -13.12 -11.86 -27.03
CA ILE A 7 -13.34 -10.80 -26.05
C ILE A 7 -12.00 -10.13 -25.82
N ASP A 8 -11.90 -8.85 -26.16
CA ASP A 8 -10.71 -8.03 -25.93
C ASP A 8 -10.46 -7.85 -24.42
N THR A 9 -9.60 -8.71 -23.88
CA THR A 9 -9.24 -8.76 -22.46
C THR A 9 -8.19 -7.69 -22.08
N ARG A 10 -7.87 -6.76 -22.98
CA ARG A 10 -6.75 -5.80 -22.82
C ARG A 10 -7.10 -4.43 -22.24
N ALA A 11 -8.32 -4.18 -21.80
CA ALA A 11 -8.79 -2.82 -21.53
C ALA A 11 -8.79 -2.34 -20.07
N HIS A 12 -8.38 -3.13 -19.07
CA HIS A 12 -8.45 -2.66 -17.68
C HIS A 12 -7.17 -3.06 -16.91
N GLY A 13 -6.27 -2.09 -16.69
CA GLY A 13 -5.13 -2.25 -15.78
C GLY A 13 -5.59 -2.51 -14.33
N PRO A 14 -4.65 -2.76 -13.40
CA PRO A 14 -4.97 -3.10 -12.01
C PRO A 14 -5.94 -2.13 -11.36
N ARG A 15 -6.97 -2.66 -10.69
CA ARG A 15 -8.00 -1.88 -9.98
C ARG A 15 -7.60 -1.63 -8.54
N LEU A 16 -7.86 -0.41 -8.03
CA LEU A 16 -7.59 -0.02 -6.66
C LEU A 16 -8.81 -0.28 -5.78
N TYR A 17 -8.56 -0.87 -4.59
CA TYR A 17 -9.55 -1.12 -3.57
C TYR A 17 -9.07 -0.61 -2.21
N HIS A 18 -9.96 0.05 -1.48
CA HIS A 18 -9.81 0.32 -0.05
C HIS A 18 -10.39 -0.87 0.71
N VAL A 19 -9.59 -1.50 1.55
CA VAL A 19 -9.98 -2.74 2.20
C VAL A 19 -9.68 -2.73 3.70
N HIS A 20 -10.52 -3.39 4.48
CA HIS A 20 -10.21 -3.66 5.88
C HIS A 20 -9.09 -4.72 5.97
N GLN A 21 -8.29 -4.69 7.04
CA GLN A 21 -7.16 -5.61 7.24
C GLN A 21 -7.56 -7.11 7.17
N ASP A 22 -8.79 -7.44 7.56
CA ASP A 22 -9.31 -8.82 7.51
C ASP A 22 -9.93 -9.22 6.16
N HIS A 23 -9.96 -8.30 5.20
CA HIS A 23 -10.45 -8.61 3.86
C HIS A 23 -9.50 -9.62 3.18
N PRO A 24 -10.01 -10.63 2.43
CA PRO A 24 -9.17 -11.64 1.78
C PRO A 24 -8.03 -11.07 0.94
N LEU A 25 -8.23 -9.96 0.22
CA LEU A 25 -7.19 -9.28 -0.56
C LEU A 25 -6.08 -8.71 0.33
N ALA A 26 -6.42 -8.14 1.49
CA ALA A 26 -5.43 -7.63 2.45
C ALA A 26 -4.66 -8.79 3.09
N VAL A 27 -5.35 -9.85 3.48
CA VAL A 27 -4.72 -11.07 4.03
C VAL A 27 -3.72 -11.66 3.05
N ALA A 28 -4.09 -11.77 1.76
CA ALA A 28 -3.20 -12.26 0.71
C ALA A 28 -1.98 -11.34 0.51
N LEU A 29 -2.19 -10.02 0.43
CA LEU A 29 -1.10 -9.04 0.34
C LEU A 29 -0.13 -9.15 1.52
N LEU A 30 -0.65 -9.24 2.76
CA LEU A 30 0.18 -9.35 3.96
C LEU A 30 0.96 -10.67 4.02
N ALA A 31 0.41 -11.75 3.46
CA ALA A 31 1.11 -13.03 3.35
C ALA A 31 2.31 -12.93 2.39
N GLU A 32 2.11 -12.34 1.21
CA GLU A 32 3.19 -12.11 0.23
C GLU A 32 4.26 -11.15 0.77
N LEU A 33 3.87 -10.06 1.43
CA LEU A 33 4.79 -9.15 2.12
C LEU A 33 5.63 -9.89 3.18
N ALA A 34 5.01 -10.80 3.93
CA ALA A 34 5.70 -11.60 4.95
C ALA A 34 6.73 -12.56 4.33
N ILE A 35 6.42 -13.15 3.17
CA ILE A 35 7.37 -13.96 2.40
C ILE A 35 8.56 -13.11 1.96
N ASP A 36 8.32 -11.95 1.33
CA ASP A 36 9.38 -11.04 0.87
C ASP A 36 10.29 -10.59 2.03
N HIS A 37 9.70 -10.26 3.20
CA HIS A 37 10.45 -9.90 4.40
C HIS A 37 11.27 -11.06 4.95
N SER A 38 10.74 -12.29 4.96
CA SER A 38 11.48 -13.47 5.43
C SER A 38 12.71 -13.76 4.57
N ILE A 39 12.60 -13.59 3.26
CA ILE A 39 13.72 -13.74 2.32
C ILE A 39 14.80 -12.65 2.57
N ARG A 40 14.39 -11.41 2.85
CA ARG A 40 15.31 -10.27 3.01
C ARG A 40 15.99 -10.25 4.36
N TYR A 41 15.27 -10.53 5.43
CA TYR A 41 15.71 -10.29 6.81
C TYR A 41 15.82 -11.57 7.64
N GLY A 42 15.40 -12.71 7.10
CA GLY A 42 15.30 -13.97 7.82
C GLY A 42 14.04 -14.10 8.66
N GLY A 43 13.94 -15.17 9.41
CA GLY A 43 12.75 -15.55 10.14
C GLY A 43 11.75 -16.34 9.27
N THR A 44 10.62 -16.75 9.85
CA THR A 44 9.59 -17.49 9.11
C THR A 44 8.50 -16.54 8.62
N ALA A 45 8.06 -16.73 7.38
CA ALA A 45 6.95 -15.95 6.81
C ALA A 45 5.69 -16.00 7.69
N GLY A 46 5.39 -17.16 8.27
CA GLY A 46 4.24 -17.30 9.18
C GLY A 46 4.33 -16.45 10.44
N ALA A 47 5.52 -16.32 11.06
CA ALA A 47 5.69 -15.45 12.23
C ALA A 47 5.58 -13.98 11.85
N ILE A 48 6.16 -13.58 10.71
CA ILE A 48 6.07 -12.22 10.20
C ILE A 48 4.62 -11.88 9.85
N HIS A 49 3.90 -12.78 9.18
CA HIS A 49 2.49 -12.59 8.82
C HIS A 49 1.61 -12.41 10.06
N ARG A 50 1.78 -13.24 11.11
CA ARG A 50 1.07 -13.05 12.38
C ARG A 50 1.33 -11.67 12.95
N ARG A 51 2.60 -11.25 13.07
CA ARG A 51 2.95 -9.92 13.59
C ARG A 51 2.34 -8.78 12.79
N LEU A 52 2.25 -8.89 11.45
CA LEU A 52 1.59 -7.90 10.61
C LEU A 52 0.09 -7.83 10.89
N ARG A 53 -0.54 -8.95 11.23
CA ARG A 53 -1.97 -9.04 11.55
C ARG A 53 -2.31 -8.72 12.99
N ASP A 54 -1.36 -8.85 13.92
CA ASP A 54 -1.56 -8.50 15.34
C ASP A 54 -1.64 -6.99 15.57
N CYS A 55 -1.22 -6.16 14.60
CA CYS A 55 -1.48 -4.72 14.65
C CYS A 55 -2.99 -4.48 14.60
N PRO A 56 -3.53 -3.56 15.43
CA PRO A 56 -4.96 -3.26 15.44
C PRO A 56 -5.46 -2.90 14.04
N ALA A 57 -6.50 -3.58 13.58
CA ALA A 57 -7.08 -3.32 12.25
C ALA A 57 -7.64 -1.89 12.13
N ALA A 58 -8.02 -1.29 13.26
CA ALA A 58 -8.48 0.09 13.34
C ALA A 58 -7.39 1.10 12.93
N ASP A 59 -6.11 0.79 13.18
CA ASP A 59 -4.99 1.67 12.80
C ASP A 59 -4.91 1.88 11.29
N TYR A 60 -5.38 0.90 10.50
CA TYR A 60 -5.41 0.93 9.04
C TYR A 60 -6.82 1.14 8.49
N SER A 61 -7.61 1.92 9.19
CA SER A 61 -8.99 2.26 8.81
C SER A 61 -9.30 3.72 9.15
N ALA A 62 -10.21 4.33 8.39
CA ALA A 62 -10.65 5.68 8.70
C ALA A 62 -11.24 5.77 10.12
N PRO A 63 -10.98 6.86 10.86
CA PRO A 63 -10.39 8.12 10.40
C PRO A 63 -8.85 8.18 10.43
N ASP A 64 -8.17 7.18 10.97
CA ASP A 64 -6.76 7.25 11.35
C ASP A 64 -5.80 6.64 10.32
N GLY A 65 -6.31 5.80 9.43
CA GLY A 65 -5.51 5.11 8.44
C GLY A 65 -6.33 4.58 7.27
N ASP A 66 -5.65 3.89 6.37
CA ASP A 66 -6.26 3.15 5.26
C ASP A 66 -5.34 2.03 4.78
N LEU A 67 -5.90 1.04 4.12
CA LEU A 67 -5.18 -0.04 3.46
C LEU A 67 -5.66 -0.18 2.02
N LEU A 68 -4.75 0.00 1.08
CA LEU A 68 -5.01 -0.01 -0.36
C LEU A 68 -4.43 -1.27 -1.00
N VAL A 69 -5.20 -1.88 -1.88
CA VAL A 69 -4.76 -3.04 -2.67
C VAL A 69 -5.07 -2.81 -4.14
N LEU A 70 -4.06 -2.90 -4.98
CA LEU A 70 -4.20 -3.02 -6.44
C LEU A 70 -4.38 -4.48 -6.79
N VAL A 71 -5.44 -4.77 -7.54
CA VAL A 71 -5.82 -6.12 -7.95
C VAL A 71 -5.80 -6.24 -9.46
N ASP A 72 -5.16 -7.28 -9.95
CA ASP A 72 -5.19 -7.69 -11.35
C ASP A 72 -5.47 -9.19 -11.44
N HIS A 73 -6.27 -9.61 -12.43
CA HIS A 73 -6.66 -11.01 -12.63
C HIS A 73 -7.14 -11.72 -11.33
N GLY A 74 -7.81 -10.97 -10.42
CA GLY A 74 -8.39 -11.50 -9.18
C GLY A 74 -7.44 -11.61 -7.99
N GLY A 75 -6.15 -11.29 -8.14
CA GLY A 75 -5.16 -11.31 -7.07
C GLY A 75 -4.52 -9.95 -6.78
N PRO A 76 -3.96 -9.76 -5.57
CA PRO A 76 -3.22 -8.55 -5.24
C PRO A 76 -1.90 -8.50 -6.02
N VAL A 77 -1.64 -7.40 -6.73
CA VAL A 77 -0.39 -7.17 -7.46
C VAL A 77 0.47 -6.07 -6.84
N ALA A 78 -0.12 -5.18 -6.06
CA ALA A 78 0.57 -4.20 -5.24
C ALA A 78 -0.36 -3.71 -4.14
N GLY A 79 0.18 -3.04 -3.14
CA GLY A 79 -0.61 -2.38 -2.11
C GLY A 79 0.26 -1.78 -1.03
N GLY A 80 -0.39 -1.17 -0.07
CA GLY A 80 0.25 -0.55 1.08
C GLY A 80 -0.80 0.06 1.99
N GLY A 81 -0.39 0.50 3.15
CA GLY A 81 -1.26 1.18 4.09
C GLY A 81 -0.55 2.30 4.80
N PHE A 82 -1.32 3.08 5.50
CA PHE A 82 -0.79 4.04 6.46
C PHE A 82 -1.63 4.04 7.73
N ARG A 83 -1.04 4.52 8.78
CA ARG A 83 -1.69 4.75 10.08
C ARG A 83 -1.30 6.10 10.65
N ARG A 84 -2.03 6.54 11.64
CA ARG A 84 -1.68 7.76 12.38
C ARG A 84 -0.33 7.59 13.08
N PHE A 85 0.57 8.54 12.86
CA PHE A 85 1.78 8.70 13.66
C PHE A 85 1.56 9.75 14.75
N ASP A 86 1.02 10.92 14.38
CA ASP A 86 0.55 11.97 15.27
C ASP A 86 -0.65 12.72 14.65
N THR A 87 -1.04 13.85 15.20
CA THR A 87 -2.21 14.61 14.75
C THR A 87 -2.06 15.21 13.34
N ALA A 88 -0.85 15.37 12.83
CA ALA A 88 -0.56 15.99 11.54
C ALA A 88 0.16 15.06 10.56
N THR A 89 0.71 13.94 11.08
CA THR A 89 1.61 13.05 10.36
C THR A 89 1.03 11.65 10.28
N ALA A 90 1.05 11.04 9.09
CA ALA A 90 0.76 9.62 8.90
C ALA A 90 2.02 8.84 8.54
N GLU A 91 2.12 7.58 8.98
CA GLU A 91 3.21 6.67 8.67
C GLU A 91 2.78 5.61 7.66
N ILE A 92 3.48 5.60 6.51
CA ILE A 92 3.27 4.60 5.47
C ILE A 92 3.98 3.32 5.89
N GLU A 93 3.24 2.23 5.82
CA GLU A 93 3.72 0.88 6.08
C GLU A 93 3.18 -0.11 5.04
N ARG A 94 3.70 -1.32 5.05
CA ARG A 94 3.19 -2.46 4.28
C ARG A 94 3.21 -2.24 2.76
N LEU A 95 4.04 -1.31 2.26
CA LEU A 95 4.18 -1.10 0.83
C LEU A 95 4.83 -2.31 0.18
N TRP A 96 4.12 -2.93 -0.76
CA TRP A 96 4.54 -4.14 -1.44
C TRP A 96 4.08 -4.14 -2.91
N THR A 97 4.87 -4.80 -3.75
CA THR A 97 4.53 -5.08 -5.15
C THR A 97 5.00 -6.48 -5.51
N ALA A 98 4.12 -7.26 -6.11
CA ALA A 98 4.40 -8.59 -6.58
C ALA A 98 5.61 -8.58 -7.53
N ARG A 99 6.46 -9.60 -7.40
CA ARG A 99 7.79 -9.64 -8.06
C ARG A 99 7.69 -9.44 -9.56
N GLU A 100 6.73 -10.10 -10.19
CA GLU A 100 6.46 -10.06 -11.64
C GLU A 100 5.88 -8.73 -12.12
N HIS A 101 5.34 -7.92 -11.21
CA HIS A 101 4.76 -6.59 -11.49
C HIS A 101 5.68 -5.43 -11.07
N ARG A 102 6.91 -5.72 -10.59
CA ARG A 102 7.88 -4.67 -10.22
C ARG A 102 8.37 -3.93 -11.45
N ARG A 103 8.82 -2.68 -11.23
CA ARG A 103 9.32 -1.76 -12.27
C ARG A 103 8.25 -1.32 -13.29
N GLY A 104 6.99 -1.68 -13.08
CA GLY A 104 5.83 -1.21 -13.84
C GLY A 104 5.13 0.03 -13.25
N GLY A 105 5.74 0.72 -12.28
CA GLY A 105 5.16 1.94 -11.69
C GLY A 105 4.07 1.71 -10.63
N LEU A 106 3.69 0.45 -10.32
CA LEU A 106 2.59 0.17 -9.38
C LEU A 106 2.87 0.68 -7.97
N ALA A 107 4.12 0.56 -7.48
CA ALA A 107 4.48 1.10 -6.16
C ALA A 107 4.33 2.63 -6.09
N SER A 108 4.73 3.35 -7.15
CA SER A 108 4.53 4.80 -7.24
C SER A 108 3.05 5.17 -7.28
N ARG A 109 2.23 4.39 -7.98
CA ARG A 109 0.78 4.58 -8.00
C ARG A 109 0.17 4.37 -6.62
N VAL A 110 0.49 3.27 -5.93
CA VAL A 110 0.00 3.01 -4.57
C VAL A 110 0.43 4.15 -3.64
N LEU A 111 1.69 4.59 -3.70
CA LEU A 111 2.21 5.68 -2.88
C LEU A 111 1.43 6.98 -3.10
N ALA A 112 1.17 7.36 -4.35
CA ALA A 112 0.40 8.56 -4.68
C ALA A 112 -1.05 8.49 -4.17
N GLU A 113 -1.69 7.33 -4.26
CA GLU A 113 -3.06 7.12 -3.74
C GLU A 113 -3.09 7.19 -2.21
N LEU A 114 -2.08 6.61 -1.52
CA LEU A 114 -1.95 6.73 -0.06
C LEU A 114 -1.78 8.20 0.35
N GLU A 115 -0.92 8.96 -0.33
CA GLU A 115 -0.72 10.40 -0.08
C GLU A 115 -2.02 11.19 -0.29
N ALA A 116 -2.78 10.91 -1.34
CA ALA A 116 -4.06 11.56 -1.60
C ALA A 116 -5.08 11.26 -0.49
N GLU A 117 -5.15 10.02 -0.01
CA GLU A 117 -6.03 9.65 1.08
C GLU A 117 -5.61 10.27 2.41
N MET A 118 -4.29 10.36 2.70
CA MET A 118 -3.76 11.08 3.86
C MET A 118 -4.20 12.55 3.86
N VAL A 119 -4.07 13.25 2.72
CA VAL A 119 -4.53 14.63 2.57
C VAL A 119 -6.04 14.73 2.80
N ARG A 120 -6.83 13.78 2.28
CA ARG A 120 -8.28 13.73 2.48
C ARG A 120 -8.66 13.56 3.96
N LEU A 121 -7.85 12.82 4.74
CA LEU A 121 -8.03 12.63 6.18
C LEU A 121 -7.43 13.77 7.02
N GLY A 122 -6.81 14.78 6.39
CA GLY A 122 -6.31 15.98 7.07
C GLY A 122 -4.85 15.94 7.49
N TYR A 123 -4.09 14.90 7.13
CA TYR A 123 -2.65 14.84 7.37
C TYR A 123 -1.89 15.85 6.50
N ARG A 124 -0.82 16.38 7.05
CA ARG A 124 0.05 17.36 6.39
C ARG A 124 1.47 16.86 6.12
N GLU A 125 1.81 15.74 6.71
CA GLU A 125 3.09 15.07 6.53
C GLU A 125 2.91 13.57 6.37
N ALA A 126 3.66 12.97 5.44
CA ALA A 126 3.83 11.54 5.31
C ALA A 126 5.24 11.15 5.78
N ARG A 127 5.34 10.08 6.57
CA ARG A 127 6.59 9.44 6.96
C ARG A 127 6.64 8.02 6.45
N VAL A 128 7.84 7.52 6.20
CA VAL A 128 8.05 6.12 5.82
C VAL A 128 9.45 5.68 6.21
N THR A 129 9.60 4.40 6.53
CA THR A 129 10.88 3.79 6.87
C THR A 129 11.22 2.68 5.87
N ALA A 130 12.46 2.67 5.38
CA ALA A 130 13.02 1.59 4.56
C ALA A 130 14.17 0.91 5.29
N GLY A 131 14.29 -0.41 5.13
CA GLY A 131 15.43 -1.17 5.61
C GLY A 131 16.66 -1.05 4.68
N ASP A 132 17.82 -1.40 5.21
CA ASP A 132 19.08 -1.45 4.46
C ASP A 132 19.03 -2.40 3.25
N ARG A 133 18.26 -3.48 3.35
CA ARG A 133 18.05 -4.47 2.29
C ARG A 133 16.90 -4.13 1.33
N GLN A 134 16.48 -2.86 1.31
CA GLN A 134 15.40 -2.35 0.45
C GLN A 134 15.87 -1.11 -0.36
N PRO A 135 16.95 -1.22 -1.17
CA PRO A 135 17.46 -0.08 -1.94
C PRO A 135 16.43 0.46 -2.94
N GLU A 136 15.57 -0.41 -3.48
CA GLU A 136 14.48 -0.04 -4.38
C GLU A 136 13.40 0.83 -3.69
N ALA A 137 13.08 0.56 -2.41
CA ALA A 137 12.15 1.37 -1.64
C ALA A 137 12.73 2.76 -1.37
N ARG A 138 14.01 2.84 -1.01
CA ARG A 138 14.71 4.13 -0.83
C ARG A 138 14.73 4.95 -2.11
N ALA A 139 14.98 4.31 -3.27
CA ALA A 139 14.94 4.97 -4.56
C ALA A 139 13.53 5.48 -4.90
N LEU A 140 12.49 4.68 -4.63
CA LEU A 140 11.11 5.06 -4.80
C LEU A 140 10.74 6.30 -3.99
N TYR A 141 11.09 6.32 -2.69
CA TYR A 141 10.75 7.46 -1.82
C TYR A 141 11.46 8.74 -2.25
N ARG A 142 12.75 8.67 -2.61
CA ARG A 142 13.46 9.85 -3.14
C ARG A 142 12.83 10.35 -4.45
N ALA A 143 12.50 9.44 -5.36
CA ALA A 143 11.84 9.80 -6.63
C ALA A 143 10.44 10.41 -6.42
N ALA A 144 9.74 10.02 -5.34
CA ALA A 144 8.46 10.58 -4.94
C ALA A 144 8.57 11.89 -4.15
N GLY A 145 9.78 12.44 -3.95
CA GLY A 145 10.02 13.70 -3.28
C GLY A 145 10.11 13.64 -1.76
N TYR A 146 10.34 12.45 -1.19
CA TYR A 146 10.64 12.31 0.23
C TYR A 146 12.10 12.68 0.52
N ALA A 147 12.31 13.49 1.54
CA ALA A 147 13.62 13.79 2.09
C ALA A 147 14.01 12.73 3.13
N GLU A 148 15.27 12.30 3.14
CA GLU A 148 15.80 11.45 4.19
C GLU A 148 16.04 12.29 5.44
N VAL A 149 15.36 11.95 6.55
CA VAL A 149 15.36 12.74 7.80
C VAL A 149 16.10 12.04 8.93
N GLY A 150 16.66 10.87 8.70
CA GLY A 150 17.48 10.16 9.67
C GLY A 150 17.72 8.70 9.34
N SER A 151 18.69 8.12 10.04
CA SER A 151 19.00 6.69 9.96
C SER A 151 19.11 6.10 11.37
N GLY A 152 18.68 4.87 11.55
CA GLY A 152 18.80 4.11 12.80
C GLY A 152 19.89 3.03 12.66
N GLY A 153 21.10 3.27 13.20
CA GLY A 153 22.19 2.29 13.20
C GLY A 153 22.61 1.78 11.82
N GLY A 154 22.39 2.56 10.74
CA GLY A 154 22.68 2.18 9.36
C GLY A 154 21.76 1.12 8.75
N ARG A 155 20.79 0.60 9.52
CA ARG A 155 19.87 -0.46 9.06
C ARG A 155 18.49 0.04 8.68
N LEU A 156 18.09 1.20 9.19
CA LEU A 156 16.80 1.82 8.93
C LEU A 156 17.01 3.26 8.44
N PHE A 157 16.35 3.62 7.36
CA PHE A 157 16.37 4.94 6.75
C PHE A 157 14.98 5.55 6.84
N ARG A 158 14.86 6.70 7.49
CA ARG A 158 13.60 7.41 7.68
C ARG A 158 13.46 8.51 6.65
N PHE A 159 12.30 8.60 6.07
CA PHE A 159 11.96 9.59 5.06
C PHE A 159 10.70 10.34 5.49
N ALA A 160 10.63 11.62 5.13
CA ALA A 160 9.45 12.45 5.33
C ALA A 160 9.16 13.32 4.11
N LYS A 161 7.89 13.64 3.92
CA LYS A 161 7.40 14.49 2.85
C LYS A 161 6.25 15.34 3.36
N ALA A 162 6.32 16.67 3.18
CA ALA A 162 5.18 17.53 3.41
C ALA A 162 4.09 17.24 2.35
N LEU A 163 2.87 17.03 2.81
CA LEU A 163 1.70 16.84 1.97
C LEU A 163 1.02 18.21 1.80
N GLY A 164 1.07 18.79 0.60
CA GLY A 164 0.44 20.07 0.31
C GLY A 164 -0.88 19.92 -0.43
N ALA A 165 -1.74 20.92 -0.35
CA ALA A 165 -2.97 21.03 -1.15
C ALA A 165 -2.70 21.18 -2.67
N GLY A 166 -1.47 20.93 -3.13
CA GLY A 166 -0.97 21.16 -4.47
C GLY A 166 -0.53 19.91 -5.26
N ALA A 167 -0.73 18.71 -4.76
CA ALA A 167 -0.59 17.52 -5.58
C ALA A 167 -1.74 17.50 -6.59
N ARG A 168 -1.60 18.25 -7.69
CA ARG A 168 -2.52 18.20 -8.83
C ARG A 168 -2.51 16.76 -9.35
N HIS A 169 -3.63 16.12 -9.14
CA HIS A 169 -4.00 14.90 -9.81
C HIS A 169 -3.73 15.08 -11.31
N LEU A 170 -2.68 14.47 -11.83
CA LEU A 170 -2.54 14.26 -13.28
C LEU A 170 -3.66 13.31 -13.64
N GLY A 171 -4.75 13.91 -14.14
CA GLY A 171 -6.00 13.25 -14.39
C GLY A 171 -5.85 12.06 -15.34
N THR A 172 -5.96 10.90 -14.75
CA THR A 172 -6.65 9.80 -15.38
C THR A 172 -7.87 9.54 -14.50
N THR A 173 -9.03 9.89 -15.01
CA THR A 173 -10.33 9.55 -14.44
C THR A 173 -10.38 8.05 -14.28
N SER A 174 -10.02 7.57 -13.07
CA SER A 174 -10.23 6.19 -12.68
C SER A 174 -11.71 6.07 -12.28
N PRO A 175 -12.52 5.24 -12.94
CA PRO A 175 -13.91 5.06 -12.53
C PRO A 175 -13.91 4.37 -11.17
N GLY A 176 -14.31 5.13 -10.13
CA GLY A 176 -14.80 4.67 -8.84
C GLY A 176 -13.94 3.64 -8.09
N ALA A 177 -13.10 4.11 -7.17
CA ALA A 177 -12.55 3.24 -6.13
C ALA A 177 -13.71 2.69 -5.28
N ALA A 178 -13.92 1.36 -5.30
CA ALA A 178 -14.98 0.73 -4.53
C ALA A 178 -14.51 0.49 -3.09
N ARG A 179 -15.23 1.06 -2.10
CA ARG A 179 -15.04 0.72 -0.69
C ARG A 179 -15.78 -0.58 -0.38
N ILE A 180 -15.05 -1.62 -0.03
CA ILE A 180 -15.63 -2.90 0.37
C ILE A 180 -15.67 -2.95 1.90
N ARG A 181 -16.87 -2.82 2.48
CA ARG A 181 -17.09 -2.98 3.93
C ARG A 181 -17.10 -4.46 4.28
N GLY A 182 -16.27 -4.87 5.25
CA GLY A 182 -16.34 -6.19 5.84
C GLY A 182 -17.70 -6.41 6.51
N ARG A 183 -18.36 -7.54 6.25
CA ARG A 183 -19.55 -7.95 7.00
C ARG A 183 -19.14 -8.30 8.42
N GLY A 184 -19.42 -7.41 9.37
CA GLY A 184 -19.33 -7.74 10.79
C GLY A 184 -20.28 -8.91 11.09
N ARG A 185 -19.76 -10.03 11.52
CA ARG A 185 -20.56 -11.08 12.12
C ARG A 185 -21.12 -10.55 13.43
N ARG A 186 -22.42 -10.23 13.44
CA ARG A 186 -23.16 -10.10 14.70
C ARG A 186 -23.20 -11.50 15.34
N ARG A 187 -22.53 -11.66 16.47
CA ARG A 187 -22.81 -12.78 17.37
C ARG A 187 -24.09 -12.39 18.14
N GLY A 188 -25.15 -13.19 17.96
CA GLY A 188 -26.26 -13.25 18.85
C GLY A 188 -25.88 -14.09 20.08
#